data_e4087bba9585a619657cdaea1b64a436
#
_entry.id   e4087bba9585a619657cdaea1b64a436
#
_cell.length_a   1.000
_cell.length_b   1.000
_cell.length_c   1.000
_cell.angle_alpha   90.00
_cell.angle_beta   90.00
_cell.angle_gamma   90.00
#
_symmetry.space_group_name_H-M   'P 1'
#
loop_
_entity.id
_entity.type
_entity.pdbx_description
1 polymer ?
#
loop_
_entity_poly.entity_id
_entity_poly.type
_entity_poly.pdbx_seq_one_letter_code
_entity_poly.pdbx_strand_id
1 'polypeptide(L)'
;FLSRIQYKVAVMSNLMKFMIVAKCRKICSNKAMLNGALFSIFSFVNRGISFVLLLILASYITPKEYGYLNLYSTVGMVLSYFIAMSTAGYTSIIFFREGKNGVAKTFSSVLLISTIMLLIFEIVLAIGHNFIPAILQLSLNILNIAIFVSFFNTFGQFWLDYYRLNENVKFCGVLTCGTALLNFFISIYLVKYLRMSWEGRVYAEFTMSLLL
;
A
#
# COMPACT_ATOMS: atom_id res chain seq x y z
N PHE A 1 8.25 -52.62 -24.93
CA PHE A 1 7.20 -51.57 -25.04
C PHE A 1 7.34 -50.52 -23.94
N LEU A 2 7.52 -50.90 -22.69
CA LEU A 2 7.68 -50.05 -21.53
C LEU A 2 8.92 -49.14 -21.59
N SER A 3 10.05 -49.67 -22.09
CA SER A 3 11.31 -48.89 -22.23
C SER A 3 11.19 -47.74 -23.23
N ARG A 4 10.41 -47.90 -24.30
CA ARG A 4 10.14 -46.83 -25.28
C ARG A 4 9.24 -45.70 -24.70
N ILE A 5 8.33 -46.05 -23.80
CA ILE A 5 7.44 -45.08 -23.15
C ILE A 5 8.26 -44.28 -22.13
N GLN A 6 9.08 -44.90 -21.30
CA GLN A 6 9.97 -44.22 -20.35
C GLN A 6 10.96 -43.27 -21.05
N TYR A 7 11.52 -43.68 -22.17
CA TYR A 7 12.42 -42.83 -22.96
C TYR A 7 11.69 -41.60 -23.52
N LYS A 8 10.46 -41.75 -24.07
CA LYS A 8 9.65 -40.63 -24.56
C LYS A 8 9.27 -39.65 -23.44
N VAL A 9 8.92 -40.13 -22.26
CA VAL A 9 8.59 -39.29 -21.09
C VAL A 9 9.81 -38.52 -20.60
N ALA A 10 11.00 -39.17 -20.55
CA ALA A 10 12.23 -38.51 -20.18
C ALA A 10 12.67 -37.43 -21.17
N VAL A 11 12.56 -37.69 -22.48
CA VAL A 11 12.85 -36.73 -23.54
C VAL A 11 11.85 -35.53 -23.47
N MET A 12 10.57 -35.81 -23.24
CA MET A 12 9.55 -34.76 -23.14
C MET A 12 9.73 -33.89 -21.89
N SER A 13 10.14 -34.48 -20.75
CA SER A 13 10.50 -33.75 -19.52
C SER A 13 11.72 -32.83 -19.73
N ASN A 14 12.77 -33.32 -20.42
CA ASN A 14 13.94 -32.50 -20.72
C ASN A 14 13.66 -31.39 -21.74
N LEU A 15 12.84 -31.65 -22.75
CA LEU A 15 12.38 -30.60 -23.69
C LEU A 15 11.53 -29.54 -22.99
N MET A 16 10.67 -29.94 -22.08
CA MET A 16 9.85 -29.02 -21.29
C MET A 16 10.71 -28.16 -20.35
N LYS A 17 11.70 -28.75 -19.67
CA LYS A 17 12.71 -28.00 -18.87
C LYS A 17 13.49 -27.02 -19.73
N PHE A 18 13.96 -27.44 -20.91
CA PHE A 18 14.70 -26.57 -21.82
C PHE A 18 13.84 -25.42 -22.34
N MET A 19 12.57 -25.66 -22.71
CA MET A 19 11.65 -24.60 -23.13
C MET A 19 11.32 -23.62 -21.99
N ILE A 20 11.15 -24.11 -20.76
CA ILE A 20 10.94 -23.25 -19.59
C ILE A 20 12.16 -22.37 -19.35
N VAL A 21 13.37 -22.93 -19.35
CA VAL A 21 14.61 -22.17 -19.15
C VAL A 21 14.84 -21.15 -20.27
N ALA A 22 14.61 -21.53 -21.53
CA ALA A 22 14.74 -20.62 -22.66
C ALA A 22 13.70 -19.48 -22.60
N LYS A 23 12.47 -19.79 -22.20
CA LYS A 23 11.40 -18.80 -22.00
C LYS A 23 11.70 -17.87 -20.83
N CYS A 24 12.21 -18.40 -19.71
CA CYS A 24 12.68 -17.60 -18.57
C CYS A 24 13.85 -16.68 -18.97
N ARG A 25 14.80 -17.16 -19.76
CA ARG A 25 15.94 -16.36 -20.25
C ARG A 25 15.48 -15.21 -21.16
N LYS A 26 14.48 -15.46 -22.03
CA LYS A 26 13.87 -14.43 -22.89
C LYS A 26 13.06 -13.41 -22.09
N ILE A 27 12.42 -13.84 -21.01
CA ILE A 27 11.70 -12.98 -20.04
C ILE A 27 12.68 -12.09 -19.27
N CYS A 28 13.77 -12.65 -18.75
CA CYS A 28 14.82 -11.89 -18.06
C CYS A 28 15.56 -10.90 -18.97
N SER A 29 15.57 -11.14 -20.27
CA SER A 29 16.17 -10.23 -21.28
C SER A 29 15.30 -9.00 -21.56
N ASN A 30 14.00 -9.03 -21.24
CA ASN A 30 13.11 -7.91 -21.44
C ASN A 30 12.98 -7.09 -20.16
N LYS A 31 13.56 -5.89 -20.14
CA LYS A 31 13.57 -4.97 -18.99
C LYS A 31 12.17 -4.73 -18.39
N ALA A 32 11.15 -4.61 -19.24
CA ALA A 32 9.78 -4.41 -18.79
C ALA A 32 9.22 -5.61 -18.02
N MET A 33 9.50 -6.84 -18.50
CA MET A 33 9.07 -8.06 -17.80
C MET A 33 9.82 -8.27 -16.49
N LEU A 34 11.13 -7.95 -16.46
CA LEU A 34 11.92 -8.00 -15.22
C LEU A 34 11.38 -7.00 -14.19
N ASN A 35 11.10 -5.77 -14.60
CA ASN A 35 10.53 -4.74 -13.74
C ASN A 35 9.15 -5.17 -13.20
N GLY A 36 8.29 -5.76 -14.04
CA GLY A 36 6.99 -6.30 -13.63
C GLY A 36 7.11 -7.43 -12.60
N ALA A 37 8.04 -8.38 -12.83
CA ALA A 37 8.30 -9.47 -11.89
C ALA A 37 8.82 -8.95 -10.54
N LEU A 38 9.78 -8.04 -10.55
CA LEU A 38 10.31 -7.40 -9.33
C LEU A 38 9.21 -6.67 -8.56
N PHE A 39 8.37 -5.89 -9.26
CA PHE A 39 7.24 -5.20 -8.64
C PHE A 39 6.26 -6.19 -7.97
N SER A 40 5.97 -7.31 -8.62
CA SER A 40 5.10 -8.35 -8.07
C SER A 40 5.71 -8.97 -6.81
N ILE A 41 7.01 -9.24 -6.80
CA ILE A 41 7.73 -9.78 -5.63
C ILE A 41 7.67 -8.78 -4.47
N PHE A 42 8.00 -7.51 -4.69
CA PHE A 42 7.94 -6.49 -3.65
C PHE A 42 6.52 -6.29 -3.10
N SER A 43 5.50 -6.32 -3.97
CA SER A 43 4.10 -6.23 -3.56
C SER A 43 3.68 -7.43 -2.72
N PHE A 44 4.13 -8.64 -3.06
CA PHE A 44 3.87 -9.84 -2.29
C PHE A 44 4.54 -9.79 -0.90
N VAL A 45 5.81 -9.38 -0.84
CA VAL A 45 6.55 -9.20 0.43
C VAL A 45 5.85 -8.16 1.31
N ASN A 46 5.45 -7.01 0.76
CA ASN A 46 4.76 -5.96 1.50
C ASN A 46 3.44 -6.46 2.10
N ARG A 47 2.64 -7.18 1.32
CA ARG A 47 1.39 -7.80 1.81
C ARG A 47 1.66 -8.88 2.85
N GLY A 48 2.72 -9.66 2.68
CA GLY A 48 3.17 -10.65 3.65
C GLY A 48 3.55 -10.04 5.00
N ILE A 49 4.31 -8.93 5.01
CA ILE A 49 4.65 -8.17 6.22
C ILE A 49 3.38 -7.71 6.93
N SER A 50 2.42 -7.13 6.19
CA SER A 50 1.16 -6.66 6.75
C SER A 50 0.32 -7.81 7.33
N PHE A 51 0.30 -8.96 6.68
CA PHE A 51 -0.40 -10.15 7.15
C PHE A 51 0.21 -10.69 8.45
N VAL A 52 1.54 -10.82 8.51
CA VAL A 52 2.25 -11.25 9.72
C VAL A 52 2.01 -10.26 10.88
N LEU A 53 2.01 -8.96 10.59
CA LEU A 53 1.68 -7.94 11.59
C LEU A 53 0.28 -8.17 12.19
N LEU A 54 -0.73 -8.40 11.36
CA LEU A 54 -2.10 -8.65 11.82
C LEU A 54 -2.19 -9.92 12.69
N LEU A 55 -1.49 -10.99 12.32
CA LEU A 55 -1.44 -12.22 13.13
C LEU A 55 -0.80 -11.97 14.50
N ILE A 56 0.29 -11.21 14.55
CA ILE A 56 0.94 -10.87 15.81
C ILE A 56 0.03 -9.96 16.64
N LEU A 57 -0.58 -8.94 16.06
CA LEU A 57 -1.49 -8.06 16.77
C LEU A 57 -2.68 -8.82 17.35
N ALA A 58 -3.25 -9.79 16.64
CA ALA A 58 -4.36 -10.61 17.09
C ALA A 58 -4.06 -11.38 18.40
N SER A 59 -2.78 -11.60 18.72
CA SER A 59 -2.38 -12.21 20.00
C SER A 59 -2.29 -11.23 21.19
N TYR A 60 -2.28 -9.92 20.92
CA TYR A 60 -2.13 -8.87 21.93
C TYR A 60 -3.40 -8.04 22.14
N ILE A 61 -4.33 -8.04 21.20
CA ILE A 61 -5.57 -7.26 21.22
C ILE A 61 -6.79 -8.18 21.32
N THR A 62 -7.84 -7.71 22.00
CA THR A 62 -9.08 -8.47 22.12
C THR A 62 -9.86 -8.51 20.80
N PRO A 63 -10.75 -9.50 20.59
CA PRO A 63 -11.59 -9.56 19.39
C PRO A 63 -12.43 -8.29 19.14
N LYS A 64 -12.87 -7.63 20.21
CA LYS A 64 -13.61 -6.37 20.15
C LYS A 64 -12.72 -5.23 19.62
N GLU A 65 -11.51 -5.12 20.12
CA GLU A 65 -10.52 -4.12 19.67
C GLU A 65 -10.08 -4.36 18.25
N TYR A 66 -9.98 -5.62 17.84
CA TYR A 66 -9.72 -5.99 16.45
C TYR A 66 -10.86 -5.52 15.52
N GLY A 67 -12.11 -5.57 16.01
CA GLY A 67 -13.27 -4.99 15.34
C GLY A 67 -13.13 -3.48 15.11
N TYR A 68 -12.70 -2.73 16.13
CA TYR A 68 -12.44 -1.28 16.00
C TYR A 68 -11.30 -0.98 15.02
N LEU A 69 -10.25 -1.78 15.00
CA LEU A 69 -9.16 -1.62 14.03
C LEU A 69 -9.63 -1.84 12.58
N ASN A 70 -10.48 -2.85 12.35
CA ASN A 70 -11.06 -3.09 11.03
C ASN A 70 -11.99 -1.95 10.61
N LEU A 71 -12.77 -1.42 11.54
CA LEU A 71 -13.66 -0.29 11.28
C LEU A 71 -12.85 0.97 10.92
N TYR A 72 -11.80 1.28 11.69
CA TYR A 72 -10.85 2.35 11.38
C TYR A 72 -10.24 2.18 9.98
N SER A 73 -9.76 0.97 9.66
CA SER A 73 -9.16 0.68 8.34
C SER A 73 -10.17 0.87 7.20
N THR A 74 -11.42 0.49 7.42
CA THR A 74 -12.50 0.69 6.43
C THR A 74 -12.81 2.17 6.22
N VAL A 75 -12.93 2.94 7.30
CA VAL A 75 -13.11 4.40 7.24
C VAL A 75 -11.93 5.06 6.53
N GLY A 76 -10.70 4.71 6.88
CA GLY A 76 -9.48 5.21 6.23
C GLY A 76 -9.44 4.88 4.74
N MET A 77 -9.86 3.68 4.34
CA MET A 77 -9.95 3.30 2.93
C MET A 77 -10.94 4.18 2.17
N VAL A 78 -12.14 4.40 2.72
CA VAL A 78 -13.17 5.26 2.11
C VAL A 78 -12.65 6.70 2.00
N LEU A 79 -12.08 7.26 3.07
CA LEU A 79 -11.49 8.61 3.07
C LEU A 79 -10.39 8.74 2.02
N SER A 80 -9.51 7.74 1.93
CA SER A 80 -8.41 7.74 0.94
C SER A 80 -8.94 7.80 -0.50
N TYR A 81 -10.02 7.10 -0.83
CA TYR A 81 -10.63 7.19 -2.18
C TYR A 81 -11.15 8.60 -2.49
N PHE A 82 -11.80 9.25 -1.53
CA PHE A 82 -12.33 10.60 -1.72
C PHE A 82 -11.20 11.65 -1.77
N ILE A 83 -10.21 11.57 -0.88
CA ILE A 83 -9.10 12.53 -0.81
C ILE A 83 -8.19 12.40 -2.02
N ALA A 84 -7.90 11.17 -2.44
CA ALA A 84 -7.04 10.92 -3.60
C ALA A 84 -7.75 11.19 -4.95
N MET A 85 -9.07 11.11 -5.04
CA MET A 85 -9.87 11.36 -6.25
C MET A 85 -9.27 10.76 -7.53
N SER A 86 -8.76 9.52 -7.45
CA SER A 86 -8.10 8.80 -8.58
C SER A 86 -6.91 9.54 -9.21
N THR A 87 -6.16 10.31 -8.42
CA THR A 87 -5.00 11.10 -8.88
C THR A 87 -3.93 10.24 -9.58
N ALA A 88 -3.78 8.95 -9.20
CA ALA A 88 -2.86 8.02 -9.83
C ALA A 88 -3.11 7.84 -11.33
N GLY A 89 -4.37 7.68 -11.75
CA GLY A 89 -4.73 7.57 -13.16
C GLY A 89 -4.40 8.84 -13.95
N TYR A 90 -4.72 10.00 -13.39
CA TYR A 90 -4.44 11.29 -13.99
C TYR A 90 -2.92 11.53 -14.14
N THR A 91 -2.14 11.24 -13.11
CA THR A 91 -0.68 11.35 -13.13
C THR A 91 -0.05 10.52 -14.24
N SER A 92 -0.54 9.29 -14.45
CA SER A 92 -0.06 8.42 -15.53
C SER A 92 -0.34 9.02 -16.91
N ILE A 93 -1.54 9.54 -17.15
CA ILE A 93 -1.90 10.17 -18.44
C ILE A 93 -1.01 11.38 -18.73
N ILE A 94 -0.82 12.25 -17.75
CA ILE A 94 0.00 13.46 -17.90
C ILE A 94 1.48 13.11 -18.12
N PHE A 95 1.99 12.10 -17.40
CA PHE A 95 3.38 11.65 -17.59
C PHE A 95 3.65 11.21 -19.03
N PHE A 96 2.76 10.43 -19.63
CA PHE A 96 2.92 9.98 -21.02
C PHE A 96 2.67 11.09 -22.05
N ARG A 97 1.88 12.11 -21.72
CA ARG A 97 1.53 13.21 -22.61
C ARG A 97 2.53 14.37 -22.58
N GLU A 98 2.96 14.80 -21.40
CA GLU A 98 3.75 16.01 -21.17
C GLU A 98 5.12 15.74 -20.53
N GLY A 99 5.41 14.48 -20.19
CA GLY A 99 6.65 14.08 -19.53
C GLY A 99 6.76 14.58 -18.09
N LYS A 100 8.01 14.71 -17.62
CA LYS A 100 8.31 15.08 -16.22
C LYS A 100 7.80 16.47 -15.82
N ASN A 101 7.79 17.42 -16.74
CA ASN A 101 7.33 18.80 -16.46
C ASN A 101 5.81 18.86 -16.24
N GLY A 102 5.04 18.01 -16.90
CA GLY A 102 3.61 17.87 -16.67
C GLY A 102 3.29 17.32 -15.29
N VAL A 103 4.10 16.37 -14.80
CA VAL A 103 3.91 15.78 -13.46
C VAL A 103 4.08 16.82 -12.35
N ALA A 104 5.02 17.76 -12.48
CA ALA A 104 5.20 18.83 -11.49
C ALA A 104 3.96 19.73 -11.37
N LYS A 105 3.32 20.08 -12.50
CA LYS A 105 2.05 20.82 -12.50
C LYS A 105 0.92 20.00 -11.89
N THR A 106 0.87 18.71 -12.20
CA THR A 106 -0.11 17.78 -11.64
C THR A 106 0.01 17.68 -10.13
N PHE A 107 1.23 17.64 -9.59
CA PHE A 107 1.45 17.61 -8.15
C PHE A 107 0.80 18.81 -7.44
N SER A 108 0.96 20.02 -7.95
CA SER A 108 0.33 21.21 -7.38
C SER A 108 -1.20 21.11 -7.38
N SER A 109 -1.79 20.60 -8.46
CA SER A 109 -3.24 20.40 -8.57
C SER A 109 -3.73 19.32 -7.60
N VAL A 110 -3.00 18.21 -7.48
CA VAL A 110 -3.30 17.14 -6.53
C VAL A 110 -3.26 17.66 -5.10
N LEU A 111 -2.22 18.42 -4.76
CA LEU A 111 -2.07 19.05 -3.45
C LEU A 111 -3.26 19.95 -3.11
N LEU A 112 -3.65 20.80 -4.05
CA LEU A 112 -4.77 21.72 -3.87
C LEU A 112 -6.09 20.96 -3.65
N ILE A 113 -6.40 20.00 -4.51
CA ILE A 113 -7.64 19.20 -4.42
C ILE A 113 -7.68 18.38 -3.12
N SER A 114 -6.58 17.69 -2.79
CA SER A 114 -6.51 16.90 -1.57
C SER A 114 -6.64 17.75 -0.31
N THR A 115 -6.08 18.98 -0.32
CA THR A 115 -6.23 19.93 0.80
C THR A 115 -7.66 20.43 0.94
N ILE A 116 -8.34 20.72 -0.18
CA ILE A 116 -9.77 21.10 -0.15
C ILE A 116 -10.60 19.94 0.42
N MET A 117 -10.35 18.70 -0.01
CA MET A 117 -11.06 17.54 0.50
C MET A 117 -10.80 17.29 1.98
N LEU A 118 -9.56 17.45 2.45
CA LEU A 118 -9.22 17.40 3.87
C LEU A 118 -10.05 18.40 4.65
N LEU A 119 -10.09 19.68 4.22
CA LEU A 119 -10.87 20.71 4.91
C LEU A 119 -12.36 20.40 4.92
N ILE A 120 -12.91 19.87 3.83
CA ILE A 120 -14.32 19.45 3.77
C ILE A 120 -14.60 18.36 4.81
N PHE A 121 -13.75 17.31 4.88
CA PHE A 121 -13.95 16.23 5.84
C PHE A 121 -13.78 16.70 7.30
N GLU A 122 -12.83 17.60 7.58
CA GLU A 122 -12.67 18.21 8.91
C GLU A 122 -13.91 19.04 9.31
N ILE A 123 -14.47 19.82 8.38
CA ILE A 123 -15.70 20.60 8.62
C ILE A 123 -16.88 19.64 8.86
N VAL A 124 -17.04 18.60 8.05
CA VAL A 124 -18.10 17.59 8.23
C VAL A 124 -17.96 16.91 9.59
N LEU A 125 -16.76 16.56 10.00
CA LEU A 125 -16.51 15.95 11.30
C LEU A 125 -16.77 16.93 12.45
N ALA A 126 -16.40 18.20 12.30
CA ALA A 126 -16.66 19.25 13.29
C ALA A 126 -18.16 19.51 13.48
N ILE A 127 -18.94 19.55 12.39
CA ILE A 127 -20.40 19.68 12.46
C ILE A 127 -21.03 18.43 13.05
N GLY A 128 -20.57 17.27 12.65
CA GLY A 128 -21.08 15.96 13.08
C GLY A 128 -20.43 15.40 14.32
N HIS A 129 -19.71 16.20 15.13
CA HIS A 129 -18.87 15.74 16.25
C HIS A 129 -19.58 14.85 17.28
N ASN A 130 -20.90 14.99 17.46
CA ASN A 130 -21.68 14.15 18.36
C ASN A 130 -22.27 12.91 17.67
N PHE A 131 -22.56 13.00 16.38
CA PHE A 131 -23.32 12.00 15.66
C PHE A 131 -22.40 10.99 14.93
N ILE A 132 -21.36 11.48 14.26
CA ILE A 132 -20.45 10.62 13.47
C ILE A 132 -19.67 9.64 14.36
N PRO A 133 -19.05 10.06 15.47
CA PRO A 133 -18.38 9.14 16.39
C PRO A 133 -19.32 8.11 17.02
N ALA A 134 -20.58 8.51 17.31
CA ALA A 134 -21.57 7.60 17.89
C ALA A 134 -21.97 6.48 16.89
N ILE A 135 -22.16 6.82 15.61
CA ILE A 135 -22.50 5.85 14.56
C ILE A 135 -21.31 4.93 14.28
N LEU A 136 -20.11 5.51 14.13
CA LEU A 136 -18.90 4.75 13.79
C LEU A 136 -18.28 4.05 14.99
N GLN A 137 -18.77 4.30 16.22
CA GLN A 137 -18.21 3.76 17.46
C GLN A 137 -16.68 3.99 17.59
N LEU A 138 -16.18 5.07 16.99
CA LEU A 138 -14.79 5.49 17.04
C LEU A 138 -14.69 6.85 17.72
N SER A 139 -13.62 7.07 18.49
CA SER A 139 -13.38 8.38 19.10
C SER A 139 -13.09 9.45 18.04
N LEU A 140 -13.45 10.70 18.34
CA LEU A 140 -13.23 11.82 17.46
C LEU A 140 -11.75 11.99 17.08
N ASN A 141 -10.85 11.75 18.03
CA ASN A 141 -9.40 11.80 17.78
C ASN A 141 -8.95 10.76 16.76
N ILE A 142 -9.48 9.55 16.80
CA ILE A 142 -9.15 8.48 15.86
C ILE A 142 -9.67 8.82 14.45
N LEU A 143 -10.85 9.46 14.35
CA LEU A 143 -11.40 9.90 13.06
C LEU A 143 -10.57 11.04 12.46
N ASN A 144 -10.13 12.03 13.26
CA ASN A 144 -9.20 13.06 12.80
C ASN A 144 -7.90 12.43 12.29
N ILE A 145 -7.32 11.50 13.03
CA ILE A 145 -6.12 10.78 12.59
C ILE A 145 -6.37 10.07 11.26
N ALA A 146 -7.52 9.43 11.06
CA ALA A 146 -7.86 8.75 9.81
C ALA A 146 -7.87 9.72 8.61
N ILE A 147 -8.41 10.93 8.79
CA ILE A 147 -8.44 11.98 7.75
C ILE A 147 -7.00 12.40 7.41
N PHE A 148 -6.17 12.73 8.41
CA PHE A 148 -4.78 13.12 8.18
C PHE A 148 -3.93 12.01 7.57
N VAL A 149 -4.06 10.76 8.04
CA VAL A 149 -3.38 9.60 7.46
C VAL A 149 -3.75 9.43 5.99
N SER A 150 -5.03 9.54 5.65
CA SER A 150 -5.48 9.43 4.26
C SER A 150 -4.93 10.55 3.38
N PHE A 151 -4.82 11.77 3.92
CA PHE A 151 -4.22 12.90 3.23
C PHE A 151 -2.73 12.70 2.95
N PHE A 152 -1.92 12.37 3.96
CA PHE A 152 -0.49 12.15 3.79
C PHE A 152 -0.19 10.93 2.90
N ASN A 153 -0.95 9.85 3.04
CA ASN A 153 -0.82 8.68 2.16
C ASN A 153 -1.05 9.02 0.68
N THR A 154 -1.89 10.01 0.36
CA THR A 154 -2.09 10.45 -1.04
C THR A 154 -0.79 10.96 -1.65
N PHE A 155 0.03 11.69 -0.89
CA PHE A 155 1.34 12.17 -1.38
C PHE A 155 2.35 11.04 -1.50
N GLY A 156 2.41 10.13 -0.52
CA GLY A 156 3.26 8.96 -0.60
C GLY A 156 2.94 8.11 -1.84
N GLN A 157 1.67 7.90 -2.14
CA GLN A 157 1.25 7.19 -3.36
C GLN A 157 1.61 7.96 -4.63
N PHE A 158 1.45 9.29 -4.67
CA PHE A 158 1.85 10.12 -5.80
C PHE A 158 3.34 9.97 -6.13
N TRP A 159 4.21 10.01 -5.11
CA TRP A 159 5.65 9.81 -5.29
C TRP A 159 5.99 8.39 -5.76
N LEU A 160 5.34 7.38 -5.20
CA LEU A 160 5.52 5.99 -5.63
C LEU A 160 5.11 5.80 -7.10
N ASP A 161 3.99 6.39 -7.52
CA ASP A 161 3.51 6.31 -8.91
C ASP A 161 4.47 7.04 -9.87
N TYR A 162 5.01 8.19 -9.46
CA TYR A 162 6.03 8.89 -10.23
C TYR A 162 7.29 8.04 -10.45
N TYR A 163 7.82 7.39 -9.40
CA TYR A 163 8.99 6.52 -9.53
C TYR A 163 8.68 5.25 -10.32
N ARG A 164 7.46 4.72 -10.25
CA ARG A 164 7.01 3.59 -11.09
C ARG A 164 7.01 3.97 -12.57
N LEU A 165 6.48 5.13 -12.91
CA LEU A 165 6.44 5.64 -14.29
C LEU A 165 7.84 5.90 -14.85
N ASN A 166 8.81 6.27 -14.00
CA ASN A 166 10.21 6.40 -14.38
C ASN A 166 10.98 5.05 -14.41
N GLU A 167 10.27 3.91 -14.36
CA GLU A 167 10.85 2.55 -14.35
C GLU A 167 11.83 2.28 -13.18
N ASN A 168 11.80 3.08 -12.12
CA ASN A 168 12.70 2.93 -10.96
C ASN A 168 12.13 1.95 -9.93
N VAL A 169 11.80 0.71 -10.41
CA VAL A 169 11.08 -0.30 -9.65
C VAL A 169 11.83 -0.73 -8.39
N LYS A 170 13.16 -0.78 -8.45
CA LYS A 170 14.00 -1.16 -7.29
C LYS A 170 13.83 -0.17 -6.15
N PHE A 171 13.89 1.13 -6.44
CA PHE A 171 13.70 2.18 -5.45
C PHE A 171 12.29 2.12 -4.84
N CYS A 172 11.25 1.99 -5.67
CA CYS A 172 9.89 1.81 -5.19
C CYS A 172 9.75 0.59 -4.28
N GLY A 173 10.34 -0.54 -4.68
CA GLY A 173 10.29 -1.78 -3.91
C GLY A 173 10.97 -1.65 -2.55
N VAL A 174 12.17 -1.08 -2.51
CA VAL A 174 12.91 -0.85 -1.25
C VAL A 174 12.15 0.13 -0.35
N LEU A 175 11.60 1.19 -0.92
CA LEU A 175 10.85 2.19 -0.15
C LEU A 175 9.55 1.58 0.43
N THR A 176 8.76 0.86 -0.37
CA THR A 176 7.52 0.22 0.11
C THR A 176 7.76 -0.89 1.13
N CYS A 177 8.77 -1.73 0.93
CA CYS A 177 9.13 -2.75 1.91
C CYS A 177 9.75 -2.14 3.18
N GLY A 178 10.58 -1.10 3.02
CA GLY A 178 11.19 -0.39 4.15
C GLY A 178 10.14 0.28 5.04
N THR A 179 9.19 1.00 4.45
CA THR A 179 8.08 1.62 5.19
C THR A 179 7.18 0.58 5.85
N ALA A 180 6.91 -0.55 5.18
CA ALA A 180 6.14 -1.65 5.78
C ALA A 180 6.85 -2.27 7.00
N LEU A 181 8.17 -2.48 6.92
CA LEU A 181 8.98 -2.98 8.03
C LEU A 181 9.02 -1.98 9.20
N LEU A 182 9.25 -0.70 8.92
CA LEU A 182 9.22 0.34 9.96
C LEU A 182 7.85 0.39 10.65
N ASN A 183 6.77 0.39 9.86
CA ASN A 183 5.41 0.35 10.38
C ASN A 183 5.15 -0.91 11.23
N PHE A 184 5.69 -2.07 10.82
CA PHE A 184 5.62 -3.31 11.57
C PHE A 184 6.29 -3.17 12.96
N PHE A 185 7.53 -2.69 13.01
CA PHE A 185 8.26 -2.53 14.26
C PHE A 185 7.63 -1.47 15.18
N ILE A 186 7.24 -0.32 14.64
CA ILE A 186 6.59 0.74 15.41
C ILE A 186 5.25 0.25 15.98
N SER A 187 4.44 -0.46 15.18
CA SER A 187 3.16 -1.01 15.64
C SER A 187 3.35 -2.00 16.79
N ILE A 188 4.30 -2.92 16.69
CA ILE A 188 4.59 -3.88 17.76
C ILE A 188 5.10 -3.15 19.00
N TYR A 189 5.97 -2.17 18.82
CA TYR A 189 6.49 -1.38 19.95
C TYR A 189 5.36 -0.66 20.70
N LEU A 190 4.47 0.04 20.00
CA LEU A 190 3.36 0.78 20.62
C LEU A 190 2.35 -0.16 21.28
N VAL A 191 1.98 -1.26 20.63
CA VAL A 191 0.99 -2.19 21.16
C VAL A 191 1.53 -3.03 22.31
N LYS A 192 2.74 -3.60 22.16
CA LYS A 192 3.31 -4.53 23.14
C LYS A 192 3.97 -3.83 24.33
N TYR A 193 4.82 -2.83 24.08
CA TYR A 193 5.62 -2.19 25.13
C TYR A 193 4.88 -1.02 25.78
N LEU A 194 4.21 -0.17 25.02
CA LEU A 194 3.44 0.96 25.55
C LEU A 194 1.99 0.57 25.93
N ARG A 195 1.57 -0.67 25.65
CA ARG A 195 0.24 -1.18 25.98
C ARG A 195 -0.91 -0.31 25.47
N MET A 196 -0.72 0.35 24.32
CA MET A 196 -1.71 1.25 23.74
C MET A 196 -2.86 0.51 23.03
N SER A 197 -2.93 -0.84 23.19
CA SER A 197 -3.95 -1.67 22.56
C SER A 197 -4.03 -1.43 21.04
N TRP A 198 -5.21 -1.46 20.43
CA TRP A 198 -5.43 -1.24 19.00
C TRP A 198 -5.09 0.19 18.53
N GLU A 199 -5.21 1.19 19.40
CA GLU A 199 -4.86 2.58 19.10
C GLU A 199 -3.37 2.73 18.77
N GLY A 200 -2.51 1.91 19.38
CA GLY A 200 -1.08 1.90 19.07
C GLY A 200 -0.81 1.61 17.60
N ARG A 201 -1.64 0.77 16.95
CA ARG A 201 -1.56 0.52 15.51
C ARG A 201 -1.94 1.77 14.70
N VAL A 202 -2.96 2.51 15.12
CA VAL A 202 -3.40 3.76 14.47
C VAL A 202 -2.31 4.82 14.56
N TYR A 203 -1.70 5.00 15.73
CA TYR A 203 -0.59 5.96 15.92
C TYR A 203 0.66 5.56 15.11
N ALA A 204 0.95 4.26 14.99
CA ALA A 204 2.04 3.79 14.13
C ALA A 204 1.80 4.18 12.67
N GLU A 205 0.58 4.00 12.19
CA GLU A 205 0.19 4.35 10.83
C GLU A 205 0.27 5.87 10.57
N PHE A 206 -0.15 6.67 11.56
CA PHE A 206 -0.03 8.13 11.52
C PHE A 206 1.44 8.58 11.47
N THR A 207 2.30 8.05 12.33
CA THR A 207 3.73 8.39 12.31
C THR A 207 4.39 8.01 10.99
N MET A 208 4.02 6.87 10.41
CA MET A 208 4.54 6.44 9.11
C MET A 208 4.04 7.28 7.95
N SER A 209 2.78 7.75 8.00
CA SER A 209 2.23 8.62 6.96
C SER A 209 2.89 10.01 6.93
N LEU A 210 3.42 10.48 8.06
CA LEU A 210 4.18 11.73 8.17
C LEU A 210 5.62 11.60 7.66
N LEU A 211 6.19 10.38 7.68
CA LEU A 211 7.57 10.11 7.25
C LEU A 211 7.69 9.85 5.74
N LEU A 212 6.59 9.59 5.05
CA LEU A 212 6.50 9.34 3.60
C LEU A 212 6.31 10.61 2.80
#